data_4f416e0e5a33984ebbbcc8fc36695303
#
_entry.id   4f416e0e5a33984ebbbcc8fc36695303
#
_cell.length_a   1.000
_cell.length_b   1.000
_cell.length_c   1.000
_cell.angle_alpha   90.00
_cell.angle_beta   90.00
_cell.angle_gamma   90.00
#
_symmetry.space_group_name_H-M   'P 1'
#
loop_
_entity.id
_entity.type
_entity.pdbx_description
1 polymer ?
#
loop_
_entity_poly.entity_id
_entity_poly.type
_entity_poly.pdbx_seq_one_letter_code
_entity_poly.pdbx_strand_id
1 'polypeptide(L)'
;MLLRSDTALVTGTGGGIGLAIASALEEEGAKVLRADVKDADLSQPGAAVKLAESAIRSLGQVSIFVHAASPPRRETQTALAVTEAEWRAMLEVNLNSGFLIAQALGRHMREKKIRGRMLFVTSLHADSPRNLPHYSASKAGQTMVMKELARALGPEGIRVNAIAPGAVPGAGFKGAPGLVDKIALGRVATPADIAPMAVAILSEKYGAYMTGATVVVDGGIALYNWIDPLEEA
;
A
#
# COMPACT_ATOMS: atom_id res chain seq x y z
N MET A 1 -10.57 6.09 19.90
CA MET A 1 -9.21 5.72 19.45
C MET A 1 -9.14 4.19 19.32
N LEU A 2 -8.93 3.71 18.13
CA LEU A 2 -8.98 2.29 17.76
C LEU A 2 -7.63 1.58 17.94
N LEU A 3 -6.50 2.34 18.05
CA LEU A 3 -5.14 1.82 17.93
C LEU A 3 -4.20 2.27 19.08
N ARG A 4 -4.74 2.57 20.27
CA ARG A 4 -4.01 3.16 21.41
C ARG A 4 -2.76 2.39 21.88
N SER A 5 -2.74 1.08 21.72
CA SER A 5 -1.62 0.23 22.16
C SER A 5 -0.73 -0.21 21.02
N ASP A 6 -0.99 0.27 19.82
CA ASP A 6 -0.32 -0.16 18.61
C ASP A 6 0.93 0.66 18.30
N THR A 7 1.90 -0.04 17.74
CA THR A 7 3.11 0.54 17.20
C THR A 7 3.20 0.21 15.71
N ALA A 8 3.38 1.20 14.87
CA ALA A 8 3.29 1.06 13.43
C ALA A 8 4.59 1.50 12.73
N LEU A 9 5.00 0.73 11.72
CA LEU A 9 5.93 1.18 10.69
C LEU A 9 5.13 1.50 9.42
N VAL A 10 5.25 2.71 8.90
CA VAL A 10 4.64 3.14 7.64
C VAL A 10 5.74 3.62 6.70
N THR A 11 5.84 3.03 5.51
CA THR A 11 6.77 3.45 4.45
C THR A 11 6.10 4.38 3.44
N GLY A 12 6.88 5.25 2.77
CA GLY A 12 6.36 6.20 1.78
C GLY A 12 5.60 7.36 2.39
N THR A 13 6.06 7.86 3.54
CA THR A 13 5.38 8.91 4.32
C THR A 13 5.79 10.33 3.94
N GLY A 14 6.62 10.51 2.91
CA GLY A 14 7.00 11.84 2.39
C GLY A 14 5.85 12.61 1.76
N GLY A 15 4.71 11.98 1.51
CA GLY A 15 3.50 12.61 0.97
C GLY A 15 2.41 11.62 0.59
N GLY A 16 1.34 12.12 0.02
CA GLY A 16 0.27 11.31 -0.56
C GLY A 16 -0.39 10.33 0.43
N ILE A 17 -0.69 9.14 -0.07
CA ILE A 17 -1.45 8.12 0.68
C ILE A 17 -0.69 7.64 1.92
N GLY A 18 0.64 7.43 1.83
CA GLY A 18 1.44 6.96 2.97
C GLY A 18 1.44 7.95 4.13
N LEU A 19 1.57 9.25 3.84
CA LEU A 19 1.46 10.31 4.84
C LEU A 19 0.08 10.35 5.49
N ALA A 20 -0.98 10.29 4.68
CA ALA A 20 -2.36 10.34 5.19
C ALA A 20 -2.68 9.15 6.09
N ILE A 21 -2.24 7.94 5.70
CA ILE A 21 -2.41 6.74 6.53
C ILE A 21 -1.63 6.89 7.85
N ALA A 22 -0.36 7.32 7.81
CA ALA A 22 0.44 7.51 9.02
C ALA A 22 -0.24 8.47 10.00
N SER A 23 -0.74 9.62 9.50
CA SER A 23 -1.46 10.60 10.32
C SER A 23 -2.76 10.03 10.90
N ALA A 24 -3.54 9.30 10.11
CA ALA A 24 -4.77 8.68 10.60
C ALA A 24 -4.51 7.59 11.67
N LEU A 25 -3.42 6.83 11.55
CA LEU A 25 -3.03 5.89 12.60
C LEU A 25 -2.64 6.59 13.91
N GLU A 26 -1.94 7.72 13.83
CA GLU A 26 -1.59 8.55 15.00
C GLU A 26 -2.82 9.17 15.64
N GLU A 27 -3.77 9.70 14.86
CA GLU A 27 -5.06 10.22 15.33
C GLU A 27 -5.86 9.15 16.08
N GLU A 28 -5.74 7.88 15.67
CA GLU A 28 -6.33 6.74 16.36
C GLU A 28 -5.48 6.18 17.51
N GLY A 29 -4.38 6.85 17.84
CA GLY A 29 -3.59 6.61 19.05
C GLY A 29 -2.42 5.67 18.87
N ALA A 30 -2.08 5.25 17.66
CA ALA A 30 -0.88 4.45 17.39
C ALA A 30 0.40 5.29 17.52
N LYS A 31 1.48 4.68 17.99
CA LYS A 31 2.83 5.25 17.88
C LYS A 31 3.41 4.87 16.53
N VAL A 32 3.62 5.84 15.65
CA VAL A 32 4.04 5.59 14.27
C VAL A 32 5.51 5.95 14.06
N LEU A 33 6.29 5.01 13.51
CA LEU A 33 7.57 5.29 12.87
C LEU A 33 7.29 5.52 11.38
N ARG A 34 7.48 6.76 10.97
CA ARG A 34 7.35 7.19 9.58
C ARG A 34 8.67 6.99 8.86
N ALA A 35 8.64 6.41 7.66
CA ALA A 35 9.84 6.19 6.85
C ALA A 35 9.62 6.62 5.41
N ASP A 36 10.57 7.35 4.86
CA ASP A 36 10.61 7.75 3.45
C ASP A 36 12.03 7.58 2.89
N VAL A 37 12.24 7.90 1.62
CA VAL A 37 13.51 7.70 0.92
C VAL A 37 14.70 8.38 1.63
N LYS A 38 14.48 9.52 2.30
CA LYS A 38 15.50 10.21 3.08
C LYS A 38 15.89 9.46 4.37
N ASP A 39 15.01 8.62 4.89
CA ASP A 39 15.23 7.83 6.10
C ASP A 39 15.79 6.45 5.74
N ALA A 40 15.32 5.85 4.63
CA ALA A 40 15.77 4.59 4.09
C ALA A 40 15.47 4.52 2.59
N ASP A 41 16.51 4.54 1.76
CA ASP A 41 16.37 4.31 0.32
C ASP A 41 16.14 2.81 0.07
N LEU A 42 14.87 2.44 -0.10
CA LEU A 42 14.44 1.06 -0.31
C LEU A 42 14.88 0.47 -1.66
N SER A 43 15.47 1.25 -2.55
CA SER A 43 16.10 0.74 -3.77
C SER A 43 17.47 0.09 -3.51
N GLN A 44 18.04 0.33 -2.33
CA GLN A 44 19.38 -0.17 -1.98
C GLN A 44 19.32 -1.55 -1.32
N PRO A 45 20.25 -2.46 -1.68
CA PRO A 45 20.34 -3.77 -1.08
C PRO A 45 20.44 -3.72 0.46
N GLY A 46 19.61 -4.52 1.13
CA GLY A 46 19.59 -4.63 2.59
C GLY A 46 18.88 -3.49 3.33
N ALA A 47 18.48 -2.40 2.67
CA ALA A 47 17.81 -1.27 3.30
C ALA A 47 16.46 -1.68 3.92
N ALA A 48 15.71 -2.54 3.26
CA ALA A 48 14.44 -3.04 3.74
C ALA A 48 14.54 -3.75 5.10
N VAL A 49 15.49 -4.68 5.22
CA VAL A 49 15.71 -5.43 6.48
C VAL A 49 16.21 -4.51 7.58
N LYS A 50 17.17 -3.63 7.27
CA LYS A 50 17.69 -2.63 8.23
C LYS A 50 16.59 -1.70 8.75
N LEU A 51 15.65 -1.29 7.88
CA LEU A 51 14.51 -0.47 8.28
C LEU A 51 13.60 -1.23 9.26
N ALA A 52 13.27 -2.49 8.98
CA ALA A 52 12.46 -3.32 9.87
C ALA A 52 13.11 -3.47 11.24
N GLU A 53 14.41 -3.79 11.28
CA GLU A 53 15.18 -3.90 12.53
C GLU A 53 15.23 -2.56 13.29
N SER A 54 15.43 -1.45 12.58
CA SER A 54 15.41 -0.11 13.19
C SER A 54 14.05 0.21 13.81
N ALA A 55 12.97 -0.13 13.12
CA ALA A 55 11.61 0.05 13.63
C ALA A 55 11.38 -0.75 14.92
N ILE A 56 11.80 -2.02 14.95
CA ILE A 56 11.69 -2.86 16.15
C ILE A 56 12.50 -2.25 17.31
N ARG A 57 13.72 -1.80 17.06
CA ARG A 57 14.54 -1.16 18.11
C ARG A 57 13.93 0.14 18.63
N SER A 58 13.42 0.98 17.74
CA SER A 58 12.90 2.31 18.10
C SER A 58 11.53 2.26 18.80
N LEU A 59 10.70 1.31 18.44
CA LEU A 59 9.35 1.17 18.96
C LEU A 59 9.24 0.13 20.10
N GLY A 60 10.29 -0.68 20.30
CA GLY A 60 10.28 -1.84 21.20
C GLY A 60 9.61 -3.07 20.61
N GLN A 61 8.53 -2.86 19.89
CA GLN A 61 7.82 -3.87 19.09
C GLN A 61 7.13 -3.19 17.91
N VAL A 62 6.71 -3.97 16.90
CA VAL A 62 5.90 -3.48 15.78
C VAL A 62 4.68 -4.37 15.65
N SER A 63 3.48 -3.82 15.81
CA SER A 63 2.20 -4.52 15.67
C SER A 63 1.49 -4.21 14.35
N ILE A 64 1.83 -3.10 13.70
CA ILE A 64 1.26 -2.68 12.42
C ILE A 64 2.38 -2.38 11.41
N PHE A 65 2.22 -2.88 10.19
CA PHE A 65 3.06 -2.50 9.07
C PHE A 65 2.21 -2.01 7.89
N VAL A 66 2.58 -0.85 7.33
CA VAL A 66 1.96 -0.33 6.10
C VAL A 66 3.03 -0.07 5.06
N HIS A 67 2.91 -0.73 3.92
CA HIS A 67 3.80 -0.50 2.78
C HIS A 67 3.12 0.37 1.74
N ALA A 68 3.47 1.66 1.72
CA ALA A 68 2.97 2.65 0.76
C ALA A 68 4.09 3.29 -0.08
N ALA A 69 5.36 2.91 0.16
CA ALA A 69 6.48 3.39 -0.65
C ALA A 69 6.33 2.98 -2.11
N SER A 70 6.57 3.91 -3.01
CA SER A 70 6.60 3.67 -4.46
C SER A 70 7.46 4.75 -5.12
N PRO A 71 8.34 4.41 -6.07
CA PRO A 71 9.05 5.41 -6.84
C PRO A 71 8.07 6.27 -7.64
N PRO A 72 8.45 7.52 -7.97
CA PRO A 72 7.69 8.30 -8.93
C PRO A 72 7.66 7.58 -10.29
N ARG A 73 6.55 7.73 -10.99
CA ARG A 73 6.37 7.17 -12.34
C ARG A 73 5.93 8.25 -13.32
N ARG A 74 6.21 8.04 -14.59
CA ARG A 74 5.80 8.91 -15.70
C ARG A 74 4.91 8.13 -16.66
N GLU A 75 3.90 8.77 -17.21
CA GLU A 75 2.98 8.17 -18.19
C GLU A 75 3.68 7.77 -19.51
N THR A 76 4.90 8.27 -19.73
CA THR A 76 5.75 7.91 -20.88
C THR A 76 6.50 6.59 -20.72
N GLN A 77 6.47 5.97 -19.54
CA GLN A 77 7.13 4.68 -19.25
C GLN A 77 6.26 3.49 -19.74
N THR A 78 5.92 3.54 -21.03
CA THR A 78 5.05 2.55 -21.68
C THR A 78 5.74 1.20 -21.86
N ALA A 79 5.02 0.17 -22.32
CA ALA A 79 5.53 -1.19 -22.46
C ALA A 79 6.75 -1.31 -23.38
N LEU A 80 6.88 -0.42 -24.36
CA LEU A 80 8.03 -0.41 -25.29
C LEU A 80 9.06 0.67 -24.98
N ALA A 81 8.81 1.52 -23.96
CA ALA A 81 9.68 2.66 -23.64
C ALA A 81 10.31 2.60 -22.24
N VAL A 82 9.77 1.77 -21.33
CA VAL A 82 10.34 1.61 -19.98
C VAL A 82 11.75 1.01 -20.08
N THR A 83 12.71 1.65 -19.42
CA THR A 83 14.08 1.15 -19.38
C THR A 83 14.25 0.04 -18.34
N GLU A 84 15.31 -0.76 -18.47
CA GLU A 84 15.64 -1.80 -17.49
C GLU A 84 15.86 -1.20 -16.08
N ALA A 85 16.51 -0.05 -16.00
CA ALA A 85 16.75 0.63 -14.72
C ALA A 85 15.44 1.05 -14.03
N GLU A 86 14.50 1.63 -14.78
CA GLU A 86 13.17 2.00 -14.27
C GLU A 86 12.35 0.77 -13.85
N TRP A 87 12.43 -0.29 -14.65
CA TRP A 87 11.82 -1.59 -14.33
C TRP A 87 12.35 -2.13 -12.98
N ARG A 88 13.67 -2.24 -12.85
CA ARG A 88 14.30 -2.75 -11.63
C ARG A 88 13.98 -1.89 -10.41
N ALA A 89 14.09 -0.57 -10.52
CA ALA A 89 13.79 0.34 -9.41
C ALA A 89 12.35 0.22 -8.91
N MET A 90 11.40 0.07 -9.84
CA MET A 90 9.98 -0.09 -9.49
C MET A 90 9.72 -1.41 -8.75
N LEU A 91 10.28 -2.52 -9.23
CA LEU A 91 10.14 -3.82 -8.58
C LEU A 91 10.85 -3.85 -7.23
N GLU A 92 12.04 -3.25 -7.14
CA GLU A 92 12.80 -3.24 -5.89
C GLU A 92 12.06 -2.51 -4.78
N VAL A 93 11.59 -1.28 -5.05
CA VAL A 93 10.91 -0.49 -4.02
C VAL A 93 9.50 -1.01 -3.73
N ASN A 94 8.70 -1.33 -4.77
CA ASN A 94 7.32 -1.72 -4.54
C ASN A 94 7.19 -3.15 -4.02
N LEU A 95 7.89 -4.09 -4.63
CA LEU A 95 7.68 -5.53 -4.41
C LEU A 95 8.70 -6.11 -3.43
N ASN A 96 9.99 -6.04 -3.78
CA ASN A 96 11.04 -6.70 -3.01
C ASN A 96 11.13 -6.13 -1.60
N SER A 97 11.21 -4.79 -1.47
CA SER A 97 11.33 -4.17 -0.15
C SER A 97 10.10 -4.42 0.72
N GLY A 98 8.90 -4.34 0.15
CA GLY A 98 7.65 -4.63 0.86
C GLY A 98 7.61 -6.04 1.42
N PHE A 99 8.01 -7.03 0.61
CA PHE A 99 8.12 -8.43 1.04
C PHE A 99 9.16 -8.61 2.14
N LEU A 100 10.37 -8.07 1.96
CA LEU A 100 11.47 -8.25 2.92
C LEU A 100 11.18 -7.61 4.28
N ILE A 101 10.57 -6.42 4.30
CA ILE A 101 10.12 -5.78 5.54
C ILE A 101 9.03 -6.63 6.19
N ALA A 102 8.00 -7.04 5.44
CA ALA A 102 6.91 -7.85 5.96
C ALA A 102 7.40 -9.20 6.49
N GLN A 103 8.37 -9.84 5.84
CA GLN A 103 8.98 -11.08 6.29
C GLN A 103 9.73 -10.88 7.61
N ALA A 104 10.55 -9.83 7.74
CA ALA A 104 11.30 -9.53 8.95
C ALA A 104 10.36 -9.23 10.13
N LEU A 105 9.34 -8.39 9.90
CA LEU A 105 8.33 -8.06 10.91
C LEU A 105 7.44 -9.26 11.24
N GLY A 106 7.09 -10.09 10.27
CA GLY A 106 6.32 -11.32 10.48
C GLY A 106 7.04 -12.31 11.39
N ARG A 107 8.36 -12.48 11.22
CA ARG A 107 9.20 -13.27 12.12
C ARG A 107 9.21 -12.70 13.55
N HIS A 108 9.38 -11.38 13.67
CA HIS A 108 9.33 -10.68 14.96
C HIS A 108 7.95 -10.83 15.63
N MET A 109 6.87 -10.62 14.90
CA MET A 109 5.50 -10.77 15.43
C MET A 109 5.24 -12.19 15.91
N ARG A 110 5.65 -13.20 15.14
CA ARG A 110 5.54 -14.63 15.51
C ARG A 110 6.33 -14.92 16.77
N GLU A 111 7.61 -14.53 16.84
CA GLU A 111 8.47 -14.76 18.01
C GLU A 111 7.91 -14.12 19.28
N LYS A 112 7.42 -12.89 19.17
CA LYS A 112 6.86 -12.13 20.30
C LYS A 112 5.37 -12.42 20.57
N LYS A 113 4.75 -13.31 19.81
CA LYS A 113 3.31 -13.65 19.89
C LYS A 113 2.40 -12.43 19.74
N ILE A 114 2.81 -11.49 18.87
CA ILE A 114 2.05 -10.28 18.55
C ILE A 114 1.01 -10.63 17.47
N ARG A 115 -0.26 -10.39 17.73
CA ARG A 115 -1.34 -10.48 16.72
C ARG A 115 -1.28 -9.24 15.82
N GLY A 116 -0.29 -9.25 14.92
CA GLY A 116 0.02 -8.10 14.09
C GLY A 116 -0.92 -7.91 12.90
N ARG A 117 -0.80 -6.76 12.25
CA ARG A 117 -1.57 -6.41 11.05
C ARG A 117 -0.68 -5.74 10.01
N MET A 118 -0.79 -6.20 8.78
CA MET A 118 -0.03 -5.66 7.66
C MET A 118 -0.97 -5.17 6.55
N LEU A 119 -0.65 -4.04 5.94
CA LEU A 119 -1.40 -3.45 4.84
C LEU A 119 -0.46 -3.08 3.70
N PHE A 120 -0.73 -3.59 2.51
CA PHE A 120 -0.07 -3.19 1.28
C PHE A 120 -0.94 -2.19 0.52
N VAL A 121 -0.38 -1.04 0.15
CA VAL A 121 -1.05 -0.09 -0.75
C VAL A 121 -0.74 -0.54 -2.18
N THR A 122 -1.66 -1.31 -2.75
CA THR A 122 -1.58 -1.79 -4.13
C THR A 122 -2.13 -0.75 -5.11
N SER A 123 -2.88 -1.13 -6.09
CA SER A 123 -3.52 -0.25 -7.08
C SER A 123 -4.50 -1.05 -7.93
N LEU A 124 -5.42 -0.39 -8.60
CA LEU A 124 -6.20 -0.99 -9.71
C LEU A 124 -5.31 -1.53 -10.83
N HIS A 125 -4.09 -1.02 -10.98
CA HIS A 125 -3.11 -1.55 -11.93
C HIS A 125 -2.66 -2.99 -11.64
N ALA A 126 -3.00 -3.56 -10.48
CA ALA A 126 -2.74 -4.97 -10.20
C ALA A 126 -3.58 -5.90 -11.08
N ASP A 127 -4.79 -5.48 -11.45
CA ASP A 127 -5.76 -6.28 -12.18
C ASP A 127 -6.10 -5.68 -13.57
N SER A 128 -5.86 -4.38 -13.76
CA SER A 128 -6.22 -3.66 -14.99
C SER A 128 -5.00 -2.99 -15.63
N PRO A 129 -4.57 -3.44 -16.83
CA PRO A 129 -3.41 -2.88 -17.51
C PRO A 129 -3.69 -1.46 -18.00
N ARG A 130 -2.71 -0.56 -17.81
CA ARG A 130 -2.76 0.83 -18.27
C ARG A 130 -1.48 1.28 -18.97
N ASN A 131 -0.81 0.34 -19.67
CA ASN A 131 0.43 0.55 -20.37
C ASN A 131 1.60 1.10 -19.50
N LEU A 132 1.62 0.71 -18.22
CA LEU A 132 2.71 0.98 -17.28
C LEU A 132 3.21 -0.36 -16.70
N PRO A 133 3.94 -1.16 -17.46
CA PRO A 133 4.18 -2.59 -17.19
C PRO A 133 4.93 -2.83 -15.88
N HIS A 134 5.97 -2.02 -15.59
CA HIS A 134 6.76 -2.14 -14.37
C HIS A 134 5.93 -1.86 -13.11
N TYR A 135 5.05 -0.85 -13.17
CA TYR A 135 4.16 -0.52 -12.06
C TYR A 135 3.09 -1.60 -11.88
N SER A 136 2.40 -1.98 -12.97
CA SER A 136 1.36 -3.01 -12.94
C SER A 136 1.90 -4.35 -12.44
N ALA A 137 3.06 -4.80 -12.97
CA ALA A 137 3.70 -6.02 -12.50
C ALA A 137 4.05 -5.96 -11.01
N SER A 138 4.59 -4.83 -10.54
CA SER A 138 4.92 -4.66 -9.12
C SER A 138 3.68 -4.71 -8.21
N LYS A 139 2.56 -4.11 -8.63
CA LYS A 139 1.32 -4.08 -7.85
C LYS A 139 0.57 -5.43 -7.88
N ALA A 140 0.59 -6.12 -9.00
CA ALA A 140 0.09 -7.50 -9.10
C ALA A 140 0.93 -8.45 -8.21
N GLY A 141 2.27 -8.33 -8.27
CA GLY A 141 3.18 -9.07 -7.39
C GLY A 141 2.92 -8.79 -5.91
N GLN A 142 2.73 -7.52 -5.51
CA GLN A 142 2.35 -7.16 -4.14
C GLN A 142 1.05 -7.83 -3.70
N THR A 143 0.04 -7.90 -4.58
CA THR A 143 -1.24 -8.54 -4.26
C THR A 143 -1.05 -10.04 -4.00
N MET A 144 -0.20 -10.73 -4.78
CA MET A 144 0.08 -12.14 -4.56
C MET A 144 0.93 -12.35 -3.30
N VAL A 145 1.98 -11.56 -3.09
CA VAL A 145 2.80 -11.61 -1.86
C VAL A 145 1.96 -11.40 -0.61
N MET A 146 1.02 -10.46 -0.65
CA MET A 146 0.07 -10.21 0.44
C MET A 146 -0.73 -11.47 0.78
N LYS A 147 -1.26 -12.18 -0.23
CA LYS A 147 -2.03 -13.43 -0.06
C LYS A 147 -1.18 -14.55 0.53
N GLU A 148 0.05 -14.72 0.03
CA GLU A 148 1.00 -15.71 0.56
C GLU A 148 1.35 -15.44 2.03
N LEU A 149 1.61 -14.18 2.39
CA LEU A 149 1.86 -13.78 3.76
C LEU A 149 0.63 -13.97 4.66
N ALA A 150 -0.56 -13.65 4.16
CA ALA A 150 -1.82 -13.87 4.90
C ALA A 150 -2.03 -15.34 5.22
N ARG A 151 -1.77 -16.23 4.26
CA ARG A 151 -1.85 -17.68 4.43
C ARG A 151 -0.80 -18.20 5.43
N ALA A 152 0.44 -17.72 5.32
CA ALA A 152 1.56 -18.18 6.14
C ALA A 152 1.48 -17.68 7.60
N LEU A 153 0.94 -16.49 7.84
CA LEU A 153 0.93 -15.84 9.15
C LEU A 153 -0.44 -15.92 9.86
N GLY A 154 -1.50 -16.28 9.13
CA GLY A 154 -2.86 -16.39 9.66
C GLY A 154 -3.00 -17.34 10.87
N PRO A 155 -2.32 -18.51 10.91
CA PRO A 155 -2.35 -19.40 12.07
C PRO A 155 -1.89 -18.76 13.39
N GLU A 156 -1.01 -17.75 13.31
CA GLU A 156 -0.56 -16.99 14.49
C GLU A 156 -1.45 -15.76 14.79
N GLY A 157 -2.56 -15.60 14.08
CA GLY A 157 -3.47 -14.47 14.22
C GLY A 157 -2.93 -13.16 13.65
N ILE A 158 -1.92 -13.21 12.80
CA ILE A 158 -1.38 -12.06 12.09
C ILE A 158 -2.17 -11.89 10.78
N ARG A 159 -2.78 -10.72 10.57
CA ARG A 159 -3.59 -10.41 9.40
C ARG A 159 -2.79 -9.63 8.36
N VAL A 160 -2.92 -10.00 7.09
CA VAL A 160 -2.27 -9.29 5.99
C VAL A 160 -3.30 -9.00 4.91
N ASN A 161 -3.48 -7.73 4.56
CA ASN A 161 -4.45 -7.28 3.58
C ASN A 161 -3.85 -6.24 2.64
N ALA A 162 -4.59 -5.89 1.61
CA ALA A 162 -4.26 -4.80 0.70
C ALA A 162 -5.40 -3.81 0.56
N ILE A 163 -5.06 -2.57 0.24
CA ILE A 163 -5.97 -1.55 -0.26
C ILE A 163 -5.56 -1.19 -1.68
N ALA A 164 -6.50 -1.13 -2.60
CA ALA A 164 -6.28 -0.78 -4.00
C ALA A 164 -6.95 0.57 -4.31
N PRO A 165 -6.22 1.67 -4.21
CA PRO A 165 -6.74 2.98 -4.57
C PRO A 165 -6.99 3.12 -6.07
N GLY A 166 -7.99 3.94 -6.41
CA GLY A 166 -8.22 4.44 -7.75
C GLY A 166 -7.31 5.61 -8.12
N ALA A 167 -7.89 6.62 -8.77
CA ALA A 167 -7.19 7.83 -9.18
C ALA A 167 -7.00 8.78 -7.99
N VAL A 168 -5.80 8.76 -7.42
CA VAL A 168 -5.36 9.68 -6.35
C VAL A 168 -4.15 10.45 -6.88
N PRO A 169 -4.20 11.80 -7.00
CA PRO A 169 -3.06 12.60 -7.43
C PRO A 169 -1.86 12.43 -6.50
N GLY A 170 -0.67 12.40 -7.07
CA GLY A 170 0.59 12.21 -6.35
C GLY A 170 1.53 11.25 -7.07
N ALA A 171 2.77 11.11 -6.59
CA ALA A 171 3.81 10.23 -7.15
C ALA A 171 4.01 10.37 -8.68
N GLY A 172 3.87 11.60 -9.20
CA GLY A 172 3.97 11.90 -10.64
C GLY A 172 2.65 11.84 -11.42
N PHE A 173 1.59 11.32 -10.84
CA PHE A 173 0.26 11.34 -11.44
C PHE A 173 -0.47 12.67 -11.13
N LYS A 174 -0.83 13.41 -12.16
CA LYS A 174 -1.54 14.72 -12.05
C LYS A 174 -3.00 14.65 -12.51
N GLY A 175 -3.47 13.49 -12.94
CA GLY A 175 -4.73 13.33 -13.64
C GLY A 175 -4.57 13.40 -15.15
N ALA A 176 -5.63 13.09 -15.89
CA ALA A 176 -5.71 13.17 -17.34
C ALA A 176 -7.02 13.84 -17.75
N PRO A 177 -7.09 14.50 -18.92
CA PRO A 177 -8.34 14.97 -19.48
C PRO A 177 -9.38 13.84 -19.56
N GLY A 178 -10.63 14.11 -19.19
CA GLY A 178 -11.71 13.11 -19.21
C GLY A 178 -11.61 12.02 -18.12
N LEU A 179 -10.64 12.09 -17.22
CA LEU A 179 -10.52 11.10 -16.14
C LEU A 179 -11.74 11.12 -15.20
N VAL A 180 -12.22 12.32 -14.87
CA VAL A 180 -13.33 12.51 -13.93
C VAL A 180 -14.60 11.86 -14.46
N ASP A 181 -14.85 11.94 -15.79
CA ASP A 181 -16.01 11.34 -16.45
C ASP A 181 -16.02 9.81 -16.38
N LYS A 182 -14.85 9.20 -16.09
CA LYS A 182 -14.67 7.76 -15.89
C LYS A 182 -14.70 7.33 -14.43
N ILE A 183 -15.03 8.23 -13.52
CA ILE A 183 -15.16 7.93 -12.10
C ILE A 183 -16.63 8.08 -11.70
N ALA A 184 -17.28 7.00 -11.31
CA ALA A 184 -18.71 7.02 -10.99
C ALA A 184 -19.10 8.06 -9.94
N LEU A 185 -18.20 8.35 -8.97
CA LEU A 185 -18.40 9.42 -7.98
C LEU A 185 -18.07 10.82 -8.51
N GLY A 186 -17.73 11.01 -9.79
CA GLY A 186 -17.55 12.29 -10.46
C GLY A 186 -16.38 13.15 -9.93
N ARG A 187 -15.41 12.56 -9.24
CA ARG A 187 -14.22 13.25 -8.74
C ARG A 187 -13.03 12.32 -8.57
N VAL A 188 -11.83 12.86 -8.67
CA VAL A 188 -10.63 12.16 -8.23
C VAL A 188 -10.59 12.08 -6.71
N ALA A 189 -10.01 11.01 -6.17
CA ALA A 189 -9.85 10.86 -4.74
C ALA A 189 -8.69 11.71 -4.22
N THR A 190 -8.75 12.01 -2.92
CA THR A 190 -7.65 12.56 -2.14
C THR A 190 -7.03 11.47 -1.26
N PRO A 191 -5.82 11.63 -0.74
CA PRO A 191 -5.28 10.70 0.25
C PRO A 191 -6.18 10.51 1.48
N ALA A 192 -6.95 11.53 1.86
CA ALA A 192 -7.91 11.48 2.97
C ALA A 192 -9.13 10.57 2.68
N ASP A 193 -9.44 10.28 1.42
CA ASP A 193 -10.48 9.30 1.07
C ASP A 193 -10.01 7.85 1.30
N ILE A 194 -8.69 7.63 1.34
CA ILE A 194 -8.09 6.30 1.46
C ILE A 194 -7.75 5.94 2.92
N ALA A 195 -7.25 6.90 3.69
CA ALA A 195 -6.74 6.68 5.03
C ALA A 195 -7.76 6.09 6.03
N PRO A 196 -9.04 6.49 6.06
CA PRO A 196 -10.03 5.91 6.97
C PRO A 196 -10.25 4.41 6.74
N MET A 197 -10.25 3.97 5.47
CA MET A 197 -10.39 2.55 5.16
C MET A 197 -9.15 1.76 5.59
N ALA A 198 -7.95 2.32 5.48
CA ALA A 198 -6.74 1.70 6.00
C ALA A 198 -6.81 1.51 7.53
N VAL A 199 -7.29 2.50 8.28
CA VAL A 199 -7.56 2.38 9.71
C VAL A 199 -8.57 1.27 9.99
N ALA A 200 -9.67 1.22 9.25
CA ALA A 200 -10.70 0.19 9.42
C ALA A 200 -10.14 -1.24 9.24
N ILE A 201 -9.38 -1.48 8.16
CA ILE A 201 -8.75 -2.76 7.88
C ILE A 201 -7.76 -3.16 8.99
N LEU A 202 -7.00 -2.19 9.50
CA LEU A 202 -5.98 -2.40 10.53
C LEU A 202 -6.56 -2.49 11.94
N SER A 203 -7.78 -2.00 12.19
CA SER A 203 -8.39 -2.09 13.51
C SER A 203 -8.92 -3.49 13.82
N GLU A 204 -8.92 -3.87 15.09
CA GLU A 204 -9.59 -5.10 15.54
C GLU A 204 -11.12 -4.95 15.53
N LYS A 205 -11.61 -3.72 15.66
CA LYS A 205 -13.07 -3.47 15.68
C LYS A 205 -13.74 -3.81 14.35
N TYR A 206 -13.09 -3.44 13.21
CA TYR A 206 -13.71 -3.58 11.90
C TYR A 206 -13.04 -4.64 11.02
N GLY A 207 -11.74 -4.88 11.20
CA GLY A 207 -10.94 -5.76 10.36
C GLY A 207 -10.65 -7.14 10.97
N ALA A 208 -11.18 -7.48 12.16
CA ALA A 208 -10.78 -8.68 12.91
C ALA A 208 -10.84 -10.00 12.11
N TYR A 209 -11.78 -10.12 11.18
CA TYR A 209 -11.94 -11.33 10.36
C TYR A 209 -11.52 -11.16 8.90
N MET A 210 -10.65 -10.16 8.65
CA MET A 210 -10.12 -9.88 7.30
C MET A 210 -8.64 -10.27 7.21
N THR A 211 -8.32 -11.21 6.34
CA THR A 211 -6.94 -11.53 5.93
C THR A 211 -6.93 -12.05 4.49
N GLY A 212 -5.90 -11.72 3.71
CA GLY A 212 -5.77 -12.07 2.30
C GLY A 212 -6.70 -11.30 1.36
N ALA A 213 -7.40 -10.26 1.85
CA ALA A 213 -8.32 -9.46 1.07
C ALA A 213 -7.66 -8.23 0.46
N THR A 214 -8.10 -7.85 -0.74
CA THR A 214 -7.82 -6.54 -1.36
C THR A 214 -9.10 -5.72 -1.35
N VAL A 215 -9.08 -4.58 -0.66
CA VAL A 215 -10.20 -3.63 -0.60
C VAL A 215 -9.99 -2.56 -1.64
N VAL A 216 -10.89 -2.47 -2.61
CA VAL A 216 -10.87 -1.45 -3.65
C VAL A 216 -11.50 -0.16 -3.12
N VAL A 217 -10.80 0.97 -3.28
CA VAL A 217 -11.26 2.31 -2.90
C VAL A 217 -10.98 3.25 -4.08
N ASP A 218 -11.87 3.30 -5.04
CA ASP A 218 -11.58 3.84 -6.37
C ASP A 218 -12.66 4.78 -6.94
N GLY A 219 -13.70 5.07 -6.18
CA GLY A 219 -14.82 5.89 -6.66
C GLY A 219 -15.62 5.28 -7.81
N GLY A 220 -15.45 3.98 -8.05
CA GLY A 220 -16.11 3.25 -9.12
C GLY A 220 -15.42 3.33 -10.49
N ILE A 221 -14.18 3.83 -10.57
CA ILE A 221 -13.46 3.89 -11.86
C ILE A 221 -13.23 2.50 -12.47
N ALA A 222 -13.12 1.45 -11.67
CA ALA A 222 -12.96 0.08 -12.15
C ALA A 222 -14.25 -0.49 -12.78
N LEU A 223 -15.40 0.13 -12.56
CA LEU A 223 -16.68 -0.27 -13.16
C LEU A 223 -16.80 0.15 -14.63
N TYR A 224 -16.05 1.19 -15.02
CA TYR A 224 -16.01 1.64 -16.40
C TYR A 224 -15.18 0.68 -17.24
N ASN A 225 -15.84 0.10 -18.22
CA ASN A 225 -15.24 -0.65 -19.32
C ASN A 225 -15.21 0.24 -20.60
N TRP A 226 -15.15 -0.36 -21.76
CA TRP A 226 -15.18 0.32 -23.06
C TRP A 226 -16.58 0.75 -23.50
N ILE A 227 -17.63 0.41 -22.76
CA ILE A 227 -19.03 0.77 -23.07
C ILE A 227 -19.35 2.05 -22.30
N ASP A 228 -19.82 3.06 -23.02
CA ASP A 228 -20.33 4.28 -22.41
C ASP A 228 -21.57 3.96 -21.56
N PRO A 229 -21.81 4.69 -20.46
CA PRO A 229 -23.04 4.55 -19.70
C PRO A 229 -24.25 4.76 -20.60
N LEU A 230 -25.31 3.97 -20.39
CA LEU A 230 -26.59 4.22 -21.07
C LEU A 230 -27.10 5.60 -20.65
N GLU A 231 -27.50 6.42 -21.65
CA GLU A 231 -28.17 7.68 -21.37
C GLU A 231 -29.50 7.36 -20.65
N GLU A 232 -29.72 8.06 -19.52
CA GLU A 232 -31.04 7.99 -18.87
C GLU A 232 -32.09 8.59 -19.80
N ALA A 233 -33.15 7.84 -20.10
CA ALA A 233 -34.24 8.23 -20.96
C ALA A 233 -35.17 9.25 -20.27
#